data_b4eab1b6e0b038519a4994e22d2c23cc
#
_entry.id   b4eab1b6e0b038519a4994e22d2c23cc
#
_cell.length_a   1.000
_cell.length_b   1.000
_cell.length_c   1.000
_cell.angle_alpha   90.00
_cell.angle_beta   90.00
_cell.angle_gamma   90.00
#
_symmetry.space_group_name_H-M   'P 1'
#
loop_
_entity.id
_entity.type
_entity.pdbx_description
1 polymer ?
#
loop_
_entity_poly.entity_id
_entity_poly.type
_entity_poly.pdbx_seq_one_letter_code
_entity_poly.pdbx_strand_id
1 'polypeptide(L)'
;KTAYEISLGLVGSEMCIRDSLNTVLTISTSAVAIVKSVYFSNSSSGSILCNASLRDSSASADTEFFRDTVTASTQINAAPQGLNLEAGDAIKAQAATASKVTVVVSYALITRENENG
;
A
#
# COMPACT_ATOMS: atom_id res chain seq x y z
N LYS A 1 -1.45 21.51 24.29
CA LYS A 1 -2.56 21.07 23.57
C LYS A 1 -2.14 20.38 22.28
N THR A 2 -2.79 19.34 21.93
CA THR A 2 -2.43 18.52 20.80
C THR A 2 -3.30 18.82 19.60
N ALA A 3 -2.68 19.04 18.48
CA ALA A 3 -3.41 19.27 17.25
C ALA A 3 -3.05 18.21 16.22
N TYR A 4 -4.06 17.71 15.58
CA TYR A 4 -3.87 16.79 14.48
C TYR A 4 -4.56 17.37 13.28
N GLU A 5 -3.86 17.33 12.16
CA GLU A 5 -4.47 17.69 10.94
C GLU A 5 -4.92 16.42 10.25
N ILE A 6 -6.19 16.32 9.97
CA ILE A 6 -6.74 15.13 9.36
C ILE A 6 -7.09 15.44 7.93
N SER A 7 -6.44 14.75 7.03
CA SER A 7 -6.80 14.84 5.64
C SER A 7 -7.91 13.84 5.39
N LEU A 8 -9.12 14.34 5.24
CA LEU A 8 -10.28 13.47 5.09
C LEU A 8 -10.45 12.98 3.68
N GLY A 9 -9.70 13.48 2.75
CA GLY A 9 -9.75 13.00 1.39
C GLY A 9 -8.97 11.72 1.25
N LEU A 10 -9.38 10.86 0.33
CA LEU A 10 -8.61 9.71 -0.01
C LEU A 10 -7.47 10.13 -0.91
N VAL A 11 -6.28 9.68 -0.58
CA VAL A 11 -5.10 9.88 -1.40
C VAL A 11 -4.86 8.60 -2.16
N GLY A 12 -4.46 8.68 -3.41
CA GLY A 12 -4.17 7.51 -4.22
C GLY A 12 -2.71 7.45 -4.61
N SER A 13 -2.17 6.25 -4.67
CA SER A 13 -0.86 6.00 -5.21
C SER A 13 -0.97 4.90 -6.25
N GLU A 14 -0.40 5.11 -7.43
CA GLU A 14 -0.50 4.17 -8.50
C GLU A 14 0.89 3.87 -9.02
N MET A 15 1.22 2.61 -9.19
CA MET A 15 2.55 2.21 -9.63
C MET A 15 2.52 0.88 -10.37
N CYS A 16 3.25 0.78 -11.48
CA CYS A 16 3.50 -0.49 -12.12
C CYS A 16 4.49 -1.28 -11.30
N ILE A 17 4.15 -2.46 -10.87
CA ILE A 17 5.02 -3.24 -10.01
C ILE A 17 5.93 -4.14 -10.81
N ARG A 18 7.03 -4.50 -10.18
CA ARG A 18 8.12 -5.24 -10.79
C ARG A 18 8.12 -6.69 -10.34
N ASP A 19 9.03 -7.48 -10.90
CA ASP A 19 9.20 -8.86 -10.52
C ASP A 19 10.08 -9.02 -9.27
N SER A 20 10.45 -7.92 -8.62
CA SER A 20 11.09 -7.95 -7.30
C SER A 20 10.26 -7.12 -6.33
N LEU A 21 10.38 -7.41 -5.04
CA LEU A 21 9.61 -6.70 -4.02
C LEU A 21 10.01 -5.22 -3.97
N ASN A 22 9.02 -4.35 -4.11
CA ASN A 22 9.25 -2.94 -4.29
C ASN A 22 8.37 -2.14 -3.41
N THR A 23 8.82 -1.06 -2.85
CA THR A 23 8.03 -0.17 -2.01
C THR A 23 7.08 0.63 -2.87
N VAL A 24 5.78 0.58 -2.58
CA VAL A 24 4.77 1.34 -3.31
C VAL A 24 4.24 2.51 -2.50
N LEU A 25 4.33 2.46 -1.20
CA LEU A 25 3.87 3.54 -0.32
C LEU A 25 4.69 3.54 0.95
N THR A 26 5.18 4.70 1.36
CA THR A 26 5.87 4.86 2.64
C THR A 26 5.18 5.96 3.42
N ILE A 27 4.89 5.71 4.69
CA ILE A 27 4.26 6.68 5.57
C ILE A 27 5.35 7.47 6.30
N SER A 28 5.24 8.78 6.29
CA SER A 28 6.24 9.62 6.94
C SER A 28 6.28 9.37 8.45
N THR A 29 7.37 9.76 9.08
CA THR A 29 7.53 9.56 10.52
C THR A 29 6.64 10.47 11.36
N SER A 30 5.95 11.41 10.74
CA SER A 30 5.02 12.30 11.44
C SER A 30 3.56 12.00 11.11
N ALA A 31 3.27 10.89 10.50
CA ALA A 31 1.91 10.57 10.05
C ALA A 31 1.56 9.12 10.32
N VAL A 32 0.27 8.84 10.30
CA VAL A 32 -0.27 7.48 10.25
C VAL A 32 -1.24 7.43 9.09
N ALA A 33 -1.55 6.27 8.59
CA ALA A 33 -2.46 6.12 7.47
C ALA A 33 -3.47 4.99 7.71
N ILE A 34 -4.66 5.20 7.20
CA ILE A 34 -5.68 4.16 7.15
C ILE A 34 -5.84 3.82 5.68
N VAL A 35 -5.38 2.63 5.30
CA VAL A 35 -5.45 2.17 3.93
C VAL A 35 -6.82 1.58 3.68
N LYS A 36 -7.52 2.09 2.69
CA LYS A 36 -8.87 1.64 2.37
C LYS A 36 -8.83 0.47 1.40
N SER A 37 -7.91 0.46 0.48
CA SER A 37 -7.82 -0.59 -0.52
C SER A 37 -6.44 -0.65 -1.14
N VAL A 38 -6.06 -1.85 -1.57
CA VAL A 38 -4.85 -2.07 -2.35
C VAL A 38 -5.27 -2.92 -3.54
N TYR A 39 -5.48 -2.29 -4.69
CA TYR A 39 -5.92 -2.99 -5.88
C TYR A 39 -4.75 -3.37 -6.76
N PHE A 40 -4.71 -4.62 -7.17
CA PHE A 40 -3.78 -5.09 -8.19
C PHE A 40 -4.57 -5.23 -9.48
N SER A 41 -4.17 -4.52 -10.51
CA SER A 41 -4.85 -4.54 -11.80
C SER A 41 -3.92 -5.19 -12.81
N ASN A 42 -4.34 -6.32 -13.36
CA ASN A 42 -3.57 -7.05 -14.34
C ASN A 42 -4.11 -6.75 -15.74
N SER A 43 -3.36 -6.01 -16.54
CA SER A 43 -3.79 -5.63 -17.87
C SER A 43 -3.29 -6.60 -18.93
N SER A 44 -2.61 -7.67 -18.55
CA SER A 44 -2.07 -8.63 -19.52
C SER A 44 -3.11 -9.67 -19.93
N SER A 45 -2.77 -10.47 -20.92
CA SER A 45 -3.64 -11.54 -21.38
C SER A 45 -3.44 -12.83 -20.60
N GLY A 46 -2.55 -12.87 -19.64
CA GLY A 46 -2.29 -14.04 -18.80
C GLY A 46 -2.44 -13.74 -17.33
N SER A 47 -2.68 -14.77 -16.53
CA SER A 47 -2.78 -14.62 -15.08
C SER A 47 -1.39 -14.44 -14.48
N ILE A 48 -1.25 -13.59 -13.47
CA ILE A 48 0.03 -13.25 -12.88
C ILE A 48 -0.07 -13.36 -11.37
N LEU A 49 0.87 -14.09 -10.77
CA LEU A 49 0.96 -14.19 -9.31
C LEU A 49 1.47 -12.86 -8.75
N CYS A 50 0.77 -12.33 -7.77
CA CYS A 50 1.11 -11.08 -7.12
C CYS A 50 1.17 -11.27 -5.61
N ASN A 51 1.97 -10.46 -4.94
CA ASN A 51 1.96 -10.45 -3.49
C ASN A 51 2.15 -9.02 -2.97
N ALA A 52 1.73 -8.81 -1.75
CA ALA A 52 1.90 -7.54 -1.05
C ALA A 52 2.31 -7.79 0.39
N SER A 53 3.18 -6.94 0.91
CA SER A 53 3.70 -7.05 2.26
C SER A 53 3.64 -5.72 2.97
N LEU A 54 3.49 -5.78 4.29
CA LEU A 54 3.58 -4.63 5.16
C LEU A 54 4.99 -4.59 5.74
N ARG A 55 5.68 -3.49 5.55
CA ARG A 55 6.98 -3.27 6.21
C ARG A 55 6.71 -2.56 7.53
N ASP A 56 6.93 -3.25 8.62
CA ASP A 56 6.78 -2.69 9.96
C ASP A 56 8.10 -2.05 10.34
N SER A 57 8.14 -0.73 10.40
CA SER A 57 9.38 -0.02 10.66
C SER A 57 9.89 -0.25 12.08
N SER A 58 8.99 -0.42 13.04
CA SER A 58 9.40 -0.63 14.43
C SER A 58 10.00 -2.01 14.64
N ALA A 59 9.56 -3.01 13.90
CA ALA A 59 10.09 -4.35 13.99
C ALA A 59 11.17 -4.63 12.95
N SER A 60 11.36 -3.72 11.99
CA SER A 60 12.27 -3.89 10.86
C SER A 60 11.99 -5.21 10.12
N ALA A 61 10.74 -5.49 9.91
CA ALA A 61 10.31 -6.77 9.32
C ALA A 61 9.20 -6.58 8.31
N ASP A 62 9.19 -7.44 7.31
CA ASP A 62 8.15 -7.46 6.31
C ASP A 62 7.19 -8.61 6.62
N THR A 63 5.89 -8.34 6.55
CA THR A 63 4.86 -9.37 6.73
C THR A 63 4.00 -9.40 5.49
N GLU A 64 3.97 -10.55 4.82
CA GLU A 64 3.14 -10.68 3.64
C GLU A 64 1.67 -10.81 4.05
N PHE A 65 0.81 -9.98 3.52
CA PHE A 65 -0.61 -10.04 3.84
C PHE A 65 -1.46 -10.46 2.64
N PHE A 66 -0.88 -10.59 1.46
CA PHE A 66 -1.60 -11.00 0.28
C PHE A 66 -0.67 -11.77 -0.66
N ARG A 67 -1.13 -12.89 -1.16
CA ARG A 67 -0.47 -13.65 -2.22
C ARG A 67 -1.54 -14.39 -2.99
N ASP A 68 -1.72 -14.04 -4.23
CA ASP A 68 -2.71 -14.71 -5.06
C ASP A 68 -2.43 -14.41 -6.54
N THR A 69 -3.05 -15.16 -7.40
CA THR A 69 -2.96 -14.96 -8.84
C THR A 69 -4.06 -14.02 -9.30
N VAL A 70 -3.67 -12.95 -9.97
CA VAL A 70 -4.64 -12.02 -10.54
C VAL A 70 -4.92 -12.47 -11.98
N THR A 71 -6.17 -12.79 -12.24
CA THR A 71 -6.59 -13.30 -13.54
C THR A 71 -6.37 -12.24 -14.62
N ALA A 72 -6.12 -12.70 -15.84
CA ALA A 72 -5.93 -11.81 -16.99
C ALA A 72 -7.05 -10.79 -17.11
N SER A 73 -6.70 -9.56 -17.35
CA SER A 73 -7.64 -8.44 -17.57
C SER A 73 -8.61 -8.22 -16.40
N THR A 74 -8.18 -8.53 -15.17
CA THR A 74 -9.01 -8.31 -13.97
C THR A 74 -8.23 -7.58 -12.91
N GLN A 75 -8.92 -7.26 -11.83
CA GLN A 75 -8.32 -6.60 -10.67
C GLN A 75 -8.84 -7.23 -9.38
N ILE A 76 -8.03 -7.16 -8.35
CA ILE A 76 -8.39 -7.72 -7.06
C ILE A 76 -7.95 -6.78 -5.96
N ASN A 77 -8.77 -6.67 -4.91
CA ASN A 77 -8.42 -5.88 -3.75
C ASN A 77 -7.68 -6.76 -2.75
N ALA A 78 -6.40 -6.50 -2.57
CA ALA A 78 -5.56 -7.27 -1.66
C ALA A 78 -5.79 -6.92 -0.19
N ALA A 79 -6.48 -5.85 0.10
CA ALA A 79 -6.75 -5.43 1.48
C ALA A 79 -8.23 -5.06 1.65
N PRO A 80 -9.15 -6.02 1.49
CA PRO A 80 -10.58 -5.71 1.51
C PRO A 80 -11.06 -5.22 2.87
N GLN A 81 -10.34 -5.52 3.94
CA GLN A 81 -10.70 -5.06 5.27
C GLN A 81 -9.90 -3.85 5.69
N GLY A 82 -9.07 -3.34 4.80
CA GLY A 82 -8.23 -2.20 5.10
C GLY A 82 -7.00 -2.54 5.93
N LEU A 83 -6.12 -1.59 6.09
CA LEU A 83 -4.91 -1.74 6.89
C LEU A 83 -4.64 -0.44 7.60
N ASN A 84 -4.04 -0.52 8.79
CA ASN A 84 -3.58 0.66 9.50
C ASN A 84 -2.05 0.67 9.44
N LEU A 85 -1.48 1.77 9.01
CA LEU A 85 -0.04 1.94 8.94
C LEU A 85 0.42 2.98 9.94
N GLU A 86 1.42 2.64 10.70
CA GLU A 86 2.01 3.56 11.67
C GLU A 86 3.11 4.38 11.00
N ALA A 87 3.62 5.35 11.73
CA ALA A 87 4.68 6.22 11.21
C ALA A 87 5.90 5.38 10.76
N GLY A 88 6.37 5.63 9.57
CA GLY A 88 7.51 4.92 9.01
C GLY A 88 7.20 3.60 8.33
N ASP A 89 5.99 3.09 8.48
CA ASP A 89 5.62 1.83 7.83
C ASP A 89 5.49 1.99 6.32
N ALA A 90 5.52 0.91 5.60
CA ALA A 90 5.44 0.94 4.15
C ALA A 90 4.66 -0.26 3.61
N ILE A 91 4.13 -0.12 2.42
CA ILE A 91 3.54 -1.23 1.68
C ILE A 91 4.48 -1.57 0.54
N LYS A 92 4.77 -2.84 0.37
CA LYS A 92 5.58 -3.36 -0.71
C LYS A 92 4.75 -4.31 -1.56
N ALA A 93 5.04 -4.38 -2.82
CA ALA A 93 4.32 -5.27 -3.74
C ALA A 93 5.26 -5.86 -4.79
N GLN A 94 4.86 -6.97 -5.34
CA GLN A 94 5.62 -7.69 -6.34
C GLN A 94 4.66 -8.45 -7.26
N ALA A 95 5.02 -8.58 -8.52
CA ALA A 95 4.29 -9.40 -9.48
C ALA A 95 5.29 -10.32 -10.18
N ALA A 96 4.86 -11.50 -10.55
CA ALA A 96 5.73 -12.47 -11.21
C ALA A 96 6.24 -11.99 -12.58
N THR A 97 5.50 -11.07 -13.21
CA THR A 97 5.90 -10.50 -14.48
C THR A 97 5.96 -8.98 -14.36
N ALA A 98 7.08 -8.41 -14.73
CA ALA A 98 7.30 -6.97 -14.62
C ALA A 98 6.43 -6.18 -15.59
N SER A 99 6.01 -5.00 -15.18
CA SER A 99 5.33 -4.01 -16.03
C SER A 99 3.97 -4.43 -16.56
N LYS A 100 3.35 -5.46 -15.98
CA LYS A 100 2.03 -5.92 -16.42
C LYS A 100 0.94 -5.68 -15.38
N VAL A 101 1.33 -5.44 -14.14
CA VAL A 101 0.38 -5.24 -13.06
C VAL A 101 0.60 -3.87 -12.45
N THR A 102 -0.49 -3.12 -12.28
CA THR A 102 -0.46 -1.83 -11.59
C THR A 102 -1.08 -2.02 -10.22
N VAL A 103 -0.45 -1.46 -9.19
CA VAL A 103 -1.03 -1.45 -7.87
C VAL A 103 -1.56 -0.05 -7.60
N VAL A 104 -2.77 0.04 -7.07
CA VAL A 104 -3.40 1.31 -6.72
C VAL A 104 -3.77 1.25 -5.25
N VAL A 105 -3.21 2.14 -4.45
CA VAL A 105 -3.47 2.20 -3.02
C VAL A 105 -4.29 3.44 -2.73
N SER A 106 -5.42 3.25 -2.07
CA SER A 106 -6.26 4.36 -1.61
C SER A 106 -6.21 4.42 -0.10
N TYR A 107 -5.90 5.57 0.46
CA TYR A 107 -5.70 5.69 1.90
C TYR A 107 -6.06 7.09 2.39
N ALA A 108 -6.33 7.19 3.67
CA ALA A 108 -6.49 8.47 4.37
C ALA A 108 -5.25 8.70 5.21
N LEU A 109 -4.73 9.89 5.17
CA LEU A 109 -3.51 10.23 5.89
C LEU A 109 -3.85 11.14 7.05
N ILE A 110 -3.33 10.83 8.23
CA ILE A 110 -3.49 11.66 9.41
C ILE A 110 -2.11 12.16 9.80
N THR A 111 -1.93 13.46 9.72
CA THR A 111 -0.65 14.08 10.00
C THR A 111 -0.71 14.75 11.34
N ARG A 112 0.29 14.52 12.18
CA ARG A 112 0.36 15.19 13.47
C ARG A 112 1.09 16.50 13.28
N GLU A 113 0.40 17.59 13.63
CA GLU A 113 1.04 18.89 13.62
C GLU A 113 1.91 19.07 14.82
N ASN A 114 3.00 19.75 14.65
CA ASN A 114 3.83 20.12 15.76
C ASN A 114 3.18 21.25 16.49
N GLU A 115 2.82 21.05 17.74
CA GLU A 115 2.29 22.06 18.49
C GLU A 115 3.14 22.32 19.60
N ASN A 116 3.45 23.43 19.92
CA ASN A 116 4.22 23.67 20.99
C ASN A 116 3.57 24.05 22.08
N GLY A 117 2.96 23.29 22.29
CA GLY A 117 2.31 23.62 23.41
C GLY A 117 1.82 23.15 24.03
#